data_3870dd7677586ed1a8a8609860b2a111
#
_entry.id   3870dd7677586ed1a8a8609860b2a111
#
_cell.length_a   1.000
_cell.length_b   1.000
_cell.length_c   1.000
_cell.angle_alpha   90.00
_cell.angle_beta   90.00
_cell.angle_gamma   90.00
#
_symmetry.space_group_name_H-M   'P 1'
#
loop_
_entity.id
_entity.type
_entity.pdbx_description
1 polymer ?
#
loop_
_entity_poly.entity_id
_entity_poly.type
_entity_poly.pdbx_seq_one_letter_code
_entity_poly.pdbx_strand_id
1 'polypeptide(L)'
;MDEKLLSQEEIDALLRGRGAVGDNQLDSVEIDALGEIGNISMGTAATTLSLLLGQEVKITTPRVEVTTEKKLLREYPYPYVLLEVLFVQGVQGSNLLVVKEDDALLMSELMMGGEGPPAAVTKLDEMRLSAVGEAMNQMMGS
;
A
#
# COMPACT_ATOMS: atom_id res chain seq x y z
N MET A 1 33.63 24.30 7.58
CA MET A 1 33.14 23.80 7.33
C MET A 1 32.26 23.92 6.95
N ASP A 2 32.04 23.85 6.57
CA ASP A 2 31.19 24.06 6.07
C ASP A 2 30.23 23.27 6.22
N GLU A 3 29.72 23.23 6.93
CA GLU A 3 28.76 22.59 7.13
C GLU A 3 28.00 22.78 6.16
N LYS A 4 27.93 22.83 5.27
CA LYS A 4 27.22 22.85 4.30
C LYS A 4 25.89 23.26 4.57
N LEU A 5 25.56 24.31 4.81
CA LEU A 5 24.22 24.80 4.92
C LEU A 5 23.63 24.83 3.52
N LEU A 6 22.44 24.32 3.42
CA LEU A 6 21.78 24.32 2.13
C LEU A 6 21.28 25.72 1.81
N SER A 7 21.33 26.09 0.58
CA SER A 7 20.81 27.37 0.14
C SER A 7 19.29 27.26 0.14
N GLN A 8 18.61 28.37 0.08
CA GLN A 8 17.15 28.38 0.02
C GLN A 8 16.69 27.67 -1.24
N GLU A 9 17.41 27.81 -2.33
CA GLU A 9 17.06 27.12 -3.57
C GLU A 9 17.16 25.63 -3.43
N GLU A 10 18.16 25.17 -2.72
CA GLU A 10 18.33 23.73 -2.48
C GLU A 10 17.24 23.18 -1.60
N ILE A 11 16.87 23.93 -0.56
CA ILE A 11 15.79 23.52 0.32
C ILE A 11 14.47 23.45 -0.46
N ASP A 12 14.18 24.46 -1.27
CA ASP A 12 12.98 24.49 -2.07
C ASP A 12 12.96 23.33 -3.06
N ALA A 13 14.10 23.03 -3.66
CA ALA A 13 14.20 21.93 -4.58
C ALA A 13 13.95 20.58 -3.90
N LEU A 14 14.45 20.41 -2.68
CA LEU A 14 14.22 19.20 -1.95
C LEU A 14 12.75 19.05 -1.58
N LEU A 15 12.12 20.14 -1.16
CA LEU A 15 10.73 20.10 -0.76
C LEU A 15 9.80 19.86 -1.95
N ARG A 16 10.12 20.44 -3.10
CA ARG A 16 9.28 20.22 -4.27
C ARG A 16 9.66 18.97 -5.00
N GLY A 17 10.94 18.77 -5.16
CA GLY A 17 11.43 17.68 -5.97
C GLY A 17 11.13 16.34 -5.44
N ARG A 18 11.15 16.21 -4.10
CA ARG A 18 10.91 14.94 -3.61
C ARG A 18 9.60 14.43 -3.97
N GLY A 19 8.67 15.25 -4.12
CA GLY A 19 7.37 14.79 -4.51
C GLY A 19 7.19 14.77 -5.98
N ALA A 20 7.89 15.61 -6.67
CA ALA A 20 7.58 15.73 -8.04
C ALA A 20 8.39 14.88 -8.93
N VAL A 21 9.59 14.75 -8.64
CA VAL A 21 10.37 14.11 -9.48
C VAL A 21 10.63 12.82 -9.25
N GLY A 22 10.12 12.11 -9.32
CA GLY A 22 10.41 10.92 -9.13
C GLY A 22 11.67 10.47 -9.48
N ASP A 23 12.55 11.21 -9.65
CA ASP A 23 13.66 10.69 -10.13
C ASP A 23 14.43 10.21 -9.05
N ASN A 24 14.06 9.42 -8.52
CA ASN A 24 14.81 8.76 -7.79
C ASN A 24 15.55 9.27 -6.87
N GLN A 25 15.20 9.65 -6.13
CA GLN A 25 15.86 10.20 -5.16
C GLN A 25 16.36 9.20 -4.16
N LEU A 26 16.05 7.96 -4.19
CA LEU A 26 16.52 6.96 -3.25
C LEU A 26 17.72 6.19 -3.81
N ASP A 27 18.75 6.01 -3.00
CA ASP A 27 19.88 5.18 -3.41
C ASP A 27 19.62 3.72 -3.01
N SER A 28 20.53 2.85 -3.33
CA SER A 28 20.34 1.41 -3.09
C SER A 28 20.25 1.06 -1.61
N VAL A 29 20.98 1.78 -0.77
CA VAL A 29 20.94 1.52 0.67
C VAL A 29 19.56 1.91 1.22
N GLU A 30 19.03 3.03 0.76
CA GLU A 30 17.72 3.48 1.19
C GLU A 30 16.61 2.55 0.71
N ILE A 31 16.72 2.06 -0.52
CA ILE A 31 15.76 1.09 -1.05
C ILE A 31 15.80 -0.21 -0.25
N ASP A 32 16.99 -0.67 0.09
CA ASP A 32 17.12 -1.89 0.88
C ASP A 32 16.54 -1.70 2.28
N ALA A 33 16.77 -0.54 2.89
CA ALA A 33 16.22 -0.23 4.21
C ALA A 33 14.69 -0.19 4.17
N LEU A 34 14.12 0.43 3.14
CA LEU A 34 12.67 0.47 2.98
C LEU A 34 12.11 -0.92 2.73
N GLY A 35 12.83 -1.74 1.98
CA GLY A 35 12.43 -3.12 1.73
C GLY A 35 12.39 -3.93 3.03
N GLU A 36 13.36 -3.72 3.91
CA GLU A 36 13.39 -4.43 5.18
C GLU A 36 12.26 -3.97 6.10
N ILE A 37 12.04 -2.66 6.17
CA ILE A 37 10.93 -2.12 6.95
C ILE A 37 9.61 -2.64 6.39
N GLY A 38 9.47 -2.64 5.07
CA GLY A 38 8.28 -3.16 4.42
C GLY A 38 8.05 -4.63 4.72
N ASN A 39 9.13 -5.40 4.72
CA ASN A 39 9.03 -6.83 4.98
C ASN A 39 8.54 -7.08 6.41
N ILE A 40 9.07 -6.35 7.38
CA ILE A 40 8.66 -6.47 8.77
C ILE A 40 7.21 -6.02 8.93
N SER A 41 6.87 -4.87 8.37
CA SER A 41 5.53 -4.31 8.48
C SER A 41 4.50 -5.20 7.81
N MET A 42 4.82 -5.72 6.64
CA MET A 42 3.89 -6.60 5.92
C MET A 42 3.74 -7.95 6.61
N GLY A 43 4.77 -8.39 7.32
CA GLY A 43 4.65 -9.61 8.13
C GLY A 43 3.62 -9.43 9.24
N THR A 44 3.64 -8.28 9.91
CA THR A 44 2.66 -7.97 10.94
C THR A 44 1.27 -7.81 10.32
N ALA A 45 1.20 -7.13 9.20
CA ALA A 45 -0.05 -6.93 8.48
C ALA A 45 -0.66 -8.26 8.04
N ALA A 46 0.18 -9.18 7.58
CA ALA A 46 -0.28 -10.51 7.17
C ALA A 46 -0.89 -11.28 8.34
N THR A 47 -0.32 -11.13 9.53
CA THR A 47 -0.86 -11.76 10.72
C THR A 47 -2.26 -11.22 11.05
N THR A 48 -2.41 -9.90 11.01
CA THR A 48 -3.70 -9.26 11.25
C THR A 48 -4.72 -9.73 10.21
N LEU A 49 -4.31 -9.74 8.96
CA LEU A 49 -5.20 -10.15 7.87
C LEU A 49 -5.61 -11.62 8.03
N SER A 50 -4.67 -12.48 8.43
CA SER A 50 -4.96 -13.90 8.67
C SER A 50 -6.02 -14.08 9.72
N LEU A 51 -5.97 -13.28 10.78
CA LEU A 51 -6.97 -13.35 11.84
C LEU A 51 -8.34 -12.88 11.33
N LEU A 52 -8.36 -11.83 10.54
CA LEU A 52 -9.62 -11.31 10.01
C LEU A 52 -10.26 -12.26 9.01
N LEU A 53 -9.47 -12.91 8.20
CA LEU A 53 -9.99 -13.79 7.16
C LEU A 53 -10.19 -15.23 7.63
N GLY A 54 -9.64 -15.59 8.77
CA GLY A 54 -9.71 -16.96 9.25
C GLY A 54 -8.90 -17.94 8.41
N GLN A 55 -7.97 -17.43 7.64
CA GLN A 55 -7.13 -18.23 6.76
C GLN A 55 -5.71 -17.71 6.85
N GLU A 56 -4.73 -18.58 6.66
CA GLU A 56 -3.35 -18.14 6.71
C GLU A 56 -3.04 -17.30 5.48
N VAL A 57 -2.57 -16.08 5.70
CA VAL A 57 -2.17 -15.21 4.62
C VAL A 57 -0.66 -15.11 4.64
N LYS A 58 -0.03 -15.40 3.50
CA LYS A 58 1.41 -15.31 3.38
C LYS A 58 1.75 -14.20 2.41
N ILE A 59 2.72 -13.40 2.78
CA ILE A 59 3.17 -12.30 1.95
C ILE A 59 4.60 -12.55 1.57
N THR A 60 4.91 -12.42 0.30
CA THR A 60 6.27 -12.63 -0.17
C THR A 60 7.11 -11.39 0.12
N THR A 61 8.40 -11.51 0.00
CA THR A 61 9.31 -10.39 0.23
C THR A 61 8.93 -9.23 -0.68
N PRO A 62 8.76 -8.04 -0.13
CA PRO A 62 8.35 -6.91 -0.93
C PRO A 62 9.47 -6.44 -1.85
N ARG A 63 9.08 -5.88 -2.97
CA ARG A 63 10.00 -5.28 -3.90
C ARG A 63 9.72 -3.78 -3.86
N VAL A 64 10.76 -3.01 -3.75
CA VAL A 64 10.63 -1.57 -3.63
C VAL A 64 11.12 -0.89 -4.90
N GLU A 65 10.35 0.04 -5.41
CA GLU A 65 10.78 0.85 -6.53
C GLU A 65 10.14 2.22 -6.43
N VAL A 66 10.77 3.19 -7.05
CA VAL A 66 10.26 4.55 -7.06
C VAL A 66 9.54 4.75 -8.40
N THR A 67 8.33 5.24 -8.35
CA THR A 67 7.52 5.41 -9.54
C THR A 67 6.69 6.67 -9.43
N THR A 68 5.90 6.97 -10.43
CA THR A 68 4.96 8.08 -10.39
C THR A 68 3.55 7.53 -10.38
N GLU A 69 2.61 8.35 -9.96
CA GLU A 69 1.22 7.94 -9.95
C GLU A 69 0.74 7.56 -11.35
N LYS A 70 1.13 8.33 -12.35
CA LYS A 70 0.73 8.03 -13.73
C LYS A 70 1.24 6.68 -14.19
N LYS A 71 2.49 6.37 -13.87
CA LYS A 71 3.07 5.11 -14.28
C LYS A 71 2.40 3.95 -13.54
N LEU A 72 2.13 4.16 -12.26
CA LEU A 72 1.48 3.16 -11.44
C LEU A 72 0.09 2.82 -11.98
N LEU A 73 -0.70 3.83 -12.31
CA LEU A 73 -2.03 3.62 -12.85
C LEU A 73 -2.01 2.91 -14.21
N ARG A 74 -0.95 3.10 -14.97
CA ARG A 74 -0.82 2.41 -16.23
C ARG A 74 -0.47 0.94 -16.05
N GLU A 75 0.34 0.63 -15.04
CA GLU A 75 0.74 -0.74 -14.78
C GLU A 75 -0.41 -1.57 -14.22
N TYR A 76 -1.37 -0.92 -13.57
CA TYR A 76 -2.51 -1.62 -12.98
C TYR A 76 -3.82 -1.08 -13.56
N PRO A 77 -4.06 -1.30 -14.84
CA PRO A 77 -5.26 -0.74 -15.49
C PRO A 77 -6.55 -1.23 -14.86
N TYR A 78 -6.67 -2.51 -14.58
CA TYR A 78 -7.81 -3.10 -13.90
C TYR A 78 -7.80 -4.58 -14.23
N PRO A 79 -8.63 -5.34 -13.56
CA PRO A 79 -9.55 -4.93 -12.50
C PRO A 79 -8.86 -4.93 -11.15
N TYR A 80 -8.68 -3.75 -10.61
CA TYR A 80 -8.07 -3.61 -9.31
C TYR A 80 -8.91 -2.70 -8.44
N VAL A 81 -8.84 -2.89 -7.15
CA VAL A 81 -9.49 -2.03 -6.17
C VAL A 81 -8.40 -1.14 -5.60
N LEU A 82 -8.63 0.16 -5.63
CA LEU A 82 -7.69 1.12 -5.09
C LEU A 82 -8.26 1.70 -3.80
N LEU A 83 -7.47 1.62 -2.74
CA LEU A 83 -7.89 2.17 -1.47
C LEU A 83 -6.89 3.22 -1.04
N GLU A 84 -7.35 4.41 -0.80
CA GLU A 84 -6.48 5.49 -0.34
C GLU A 84 -6.65 5.66 1.16
N VAL A 85 -5.53 5.64 1.87
CA VAL A 85 -5.51 5.83 3.31
C VAL A 85 -4.77 7.11 3.59
N LEU A 86 -5.45 8.07 4.21
CA LEU A 86 -4.84 9.35 4.52
C LEU A 86 -4.26 9.33 5.93
N PHE A 87 -3.05 9.81 6.08
CA PHE A 87 -2.46 9.89 7.40
C PHE A 87 -2.96 11.16 8.07
N VAL A 88 -3.40 11.05 9.29
CA VAL A 88 -3.92 12.19 10.03
C VAL A 88 -2.95 12.74 11.07
N GLN A 89 -1.95 11.98 11.43
CA GLN A 89 -0.95 12.42 12.40
C GLN A 89 0.42 11.84 12.08
N GLY A 90 1.43 12.56 12.38
CA GLY A 90 2.81 12.08 12.29
C GLY A 90 3.42 12.18 10.92
N VAL A 91 2.77 11.74 9.92
CA VAL A 91 3.29 11.73 8.56
C VAL A 91 2.29 12.41 7.66
N GLN A 92 2.76 13.14 6.67
CA GLN A 92 1.89 13.77 5.71
C GLN A 92 1.83 12.92 4.46
N GLY A 93 0.70 12.89 3.83
CA GLY A 93 0.51 12.16 2.60
C GLY A 93 -0.53 11.08 2.72
N SER A 94 -0.56 10.23 1.74
CA SER A 94 -1.51 9.13 1.73
C SER A 94 -0.82 7.86 1.27
N ASN A 95 -1.46 6.75 1.57
CA ASN A 95 -1.04 5.45 1.14
C ASN A 95 -2.07 4.99 0.14
N LEU A 96 -1.63 4.46 -0.97
CA LEU A 96 -2.54 3.89 -1.95
C LEU A 96 -2.31 2.38 -1.96
N LEU A 97 -3.34 1.64 -1.58
CA LEU A 97 -3.28 0.20 -1.60
C LEU A 97 -3.96 -0.30 -2.87
N VAL A 98 -3.31 -1.19 -3.58
CA VAL A 98 -3.82 -1.73 -4.84
C VAL A 98 -4.06 -3.21 -4.64
N VAL A 99 -5.30 -3.65 -4.81
CA VAL A 99 -5.68 -5.03 -4.58
C VAL A 99 -6.40 -5.54 -5.81
N LYS A 100 -6.09 -6.74 -6.25
CA LYS A 100 -6.80 -7.33 -7.40
C LYS A 100 -8.25 -7.54 -7.03
N GLU A 101 -9.13 -7.31 -7.99
CA GLU A 101 -10.57 -7.47 -7.75
C GLU A 101 -10.91 -8.87 -7.25
N ASP A 102 -10.30 -9.90 -7.84
CA ASP A 102 -10.55 -11.28 -7.41
C ASP A 102 -10.13 -11.50 -5.95
N ASP A 103 -9.01 -10.93 -5.57
CA ASP A 103 -8.54 -11.05 -4.20
C ASP A 103 -9.46 -10.27 -3.25
N ALA A 104 -9.93 -9.11 -3.67
CA ALA A 104 -10.85 -8.32 -2.87
C ALA A 104 -12.18 -9.06 -2.68
N LEU A 105 -12.68 -9.72 -3.72
CA LEU A 105 -13.88 -10.53 -3.63
C LEU A 105 -13.68 -11.68 -2.64
N LEU A 106 -12.56 -12.36 -2.73
CA LEU A 106 -12.27 -13.47 -1.82
C LEU A 106 -12.17 -12.99 -0.38
N MET A 107 -11.47 -11.87 -0.15
CA MET A 107 -11.34 -11.32 1.18
C MET A 107 -12.71 -10.96 1.77
N SER A 108 -13.55 -10.30 0.97
CA SER A 108 -14.88 -9.94 1.44
C SER A 108 -15.72 -11.16 1.77
N GLU A 109 -15.60 -12.19 0.95
CA GLU A 109 -16.35 -13.43 1.17
C GLU A 109 -15.92 -14.09 2.48
N LEU A 110 -14.63 -14.18 2.73
CA LEU A 110 -14.13 -14.77 3.97
C LEU A 110 -14.52 -13.94 5.19
N MET A 111 -14.51 -12.62 5.07
CA MET A 111 -14.90 -11.75 6.18
C MET A 111 -16.39 -11.84 6.46
N MET A 112 -17.20 -12.17 5.48
CA MET A 112 -18.64 -12.31 5.65
C MET A 112 -19.06 -13.74 6.04
N GLY A 113 -18.10 -14.57 6.36
CA GLY A 113 -18.40 -15.92 6.82
C GLY A 113 -18.38 -17.00 5.76
N GLY A 114 -18.05 -16.67 4.54
CA GLY A 114 -17.94 -17.66 3.49
C GLY A 114 -16.70 -18.52 3.64
N GLU A 115 -16.62 -19.58 2.86
CA GLU A 115 -15.52 -20.51 2.99
C GLU A 115 -14.56 -20.54 1.82
N GLY A 116 -14.82 -19.81 0.79
CA GLY A 116 -13.94 -19.85 -0.38
C GLY A 116 -14.34 -18.83 -1.42
N PRO A 117 -13.85 -18.99 -2.63
CA PRO A 117 -14.12 -18.01 -3.68
C PRO A 117 -15.63 -17.85 -3.89
N PRO A 118 -16.09 -16.62 -4.11
CA PRO A 118 -17.52 -16.41 -4.31
C PRO A 118 -17.98 -16.96 -5.65
N ALA A 119 -19.28 -17.04 -5.81
CA ALA A 119 -19.85 -17.54 -7.04
C ALA A 119 -19.43 -16.66 -8.20
N ALA A 120 -19.41 -17.22 -9.37
CA ALA A 120 -18.89 -16.57 -10.55
C ALA A 120 -19.50 -15.21 -10.89
N VAL A 121 -20.67 -14.92 -10.40
CA VAL A 121 -21.32 -13.68 -10.77
C VAL A 121 -21.25 -12.64 -9.68
N THR A 122 -20.50 -12.85 -8.67
CA THR A 122 -20.43 -11.91 -7.55
C THR A 122 -19.68 -10.67 -7.95
N LYS A 123 -20.20 -9.51 -7.60
CA LYS A 123 -19.54 -8.26 -7.88
C LYS A 123 -19.14 -7.59 -6.59
N LEU A 124 -18.15 -6.69 -6.67
CA LEU A 124 -17.76 -5.91 -5.53
C LEU A 124 -18.79 -4.82 -5.36
N ASP A 125 -19.81 -5.08 -4.57
CA ASP A 125 -20.80 -4.11 -4.23
C ASP A 125 -20.34 -3.27 -3.05
N GLU A 126 -21.17 -2.34 -2.61
CA GLU A 126 -20.80 -1.44 -1.54
C GLU A 126 -20.50 -2.16 -0.24
N MET A 127 -21.23 -3.20 0.07
CA MET A 127 -21.01 -3.98 1.29
C MET A 127 -19.65 -4.69 1.25
N ARG A 128 -19.32 -5.27 0.11
CA ARG A 128 -18.04 -5.98 -0.03
C ARG A 128 -16.87 -5.00 -0.04
N LEU A 129 -17.03 -3.85 -0.66
CA LEU A 129 -16.00 -2.82 -0.63
C LEU A 129 -15.79 -2.31 0.79
N SER A 130 -16.85 -2.18 1.58
CA SER A 130 -16.73 -1.78 2.96
C SER A 130 -15.97 -2.82 3.78
N ALA A 131 -16.23 -4.10 3.53
CA ALA A 131 -15.52 -5.17 4.24
C ALA A 131 -14.03 -5.15 3.89
N VAL A 132 -13.69 -4.99 2.63
CA VAL A 132 -12.29 -4.92 2.21
C VAL A 132 -11.63 -3.67 2.80
N GLY A 133 -12.33 -2.54 2.79
CA GLY A 133 -11.84 -1.30 3.38
C GLY A 133 -11.53 -1.46 4.86
N GLU A 134 -12.40 -2.16 5.59
CA GLU A 134 -12.18 -2.41 7.01
C GLU A 134 -10.96 -3.31 7.22
N ALA A 135 -10.81 -4.34 6.40
CA ALA A 135 -9.65 -5.22 6.49
C ALA A 135 -8.35 -4.45 6.27
N MET A 136 -8.34 -3.59 5.25
CA MET A 136 -7.16 -2.79 4.95
C MET A 136 -6.88 -1.78 6.06
N ASN A 137 -7.92 -1.19 6.64
CA ASN A 137 -7.77 -0.25 7.73
C ASN A 137 -7.16 -0.94 8.96
N GLN A 138 -7.63 -2.12 9.30
CA GLN A 138 -7.07 -2.87 10.42
C GLN A 138 -5.65 -3.33 10.14
N MET A 139 -5.37 -3.72 8.92
CA MET A 139 -4.04 -4.12 8.52
C MET A 139 -3.06 -2.96 8.65
N MET A 140 -3.48 -1.76 8.24
CA MET A 140 -2.62 -0.57 8.34
C MET A 140 -2.44 -0.12 9.78
N GLY A 141 -3.35 -0.44 10.66
CA GLY A 141 -3.25 -0.08 12.08
C GLY A 141 -2.51 -1.10 12.94
N SER A 142 -2.07 -2.16 12.33
CA SER A 142 -1.41 -3.23 13.09
C SER A 142 0.07 -3.00 13.36
#